data_cf41f2f23460275495d9714b1c4bedae
#
_entry.id   cf41f2f23460275495d9714b1c4bedae
#
_cell.length_a   1.000
_cell.length_b   1.000
_cell.length_c   1.000
_cell.angle_alpha   90.00
_cell.angle_beta   90.00
_cell.angle_gamma   90.00
#
_symmetry.space_group_name_H-M   'P 1'
#
loop_
_entity.id
_entity.type
_entity.pdbx_description
1 polymer ?
#
loop_
_entity_poly.entity_id
_entity_poly.type
_entity_poly.pdbx_seq_one_letter_code
_entity_poly.pdbx_strand_id
1 'polypeptide(L)'
;MSDSNSNVLNNQQRLDLANMIKANDTTDCTEEIRNKKQSVLIRNDVKQIVFLKQKYQRLAKSNPGEFDAICMKQCGFLFNNYTDLYNKIKNDNLDLNLLDKFLNILKKIEDGELNQHEGSYLVGKQLKELYVDSALRNQEKLEAKDKHRKVQKKPPTANNEKKISYKDFKILNMQT
;
A
#
# COMPACT_ATOMS: atom_id res chain seq x y z
N MET A 1 16.92 23.39 -2.99
CA MET A 1 17.77 23.10 -4.16
C MET A 1 18.16 21.64 -4.13
N SER A 2 17.97 20.94 -5.23
CA SER A 2 18.53 19.61 -5.54
C SER A 2 17.79 18.41 -4.99
N ASP A 3 16.76 17.93 -5.74
CA ASP A 3 16.44 16.49 -5.84
C ASP A 3 15.68 16.17 -7.13
N SER A 4 16.14 16.73 -8.25
CA SER A 4 15.51 16.52 -9.56
C SER A 4 16.14 15.37 -10.37
N ASN A 5 16.98 14.51 -9.77
CA ASN A 5 17.75 13.51 -10.54
C ASN A 5 17.57 12.03 -10.10
N SER A 6 16.56 11.70 -9.29
CA SER A 6 16.34 10.32 -8.82
C SER A 6 15.56 9.42 -9.79
N ASN A 7 15.12 9.94 -10.95
CA ASN A 7 14.27 9.22 -11.89
C ASN A 7 14.99 8.70 -13.14
N VAL A 8 16.31 8.86 -13.25
CA VAL A 8 17.07 8.30 -14.37
C VAL A 8 17.74 7.01 -13.92
N LEU A 9 17.44 5.92 -14.63
CA LEU A 9 18.07 4.62 -14.43
C LEU A 9 19.58 4.73 -14.69
N ASN A 10 20.40 4.19 -13.78
CA ASN A 10 21.83 4.05 -14.02
C ASN A 10 22.12 2.94 -15.05
N ASN A 11 23.34 2.86 -15.55
CA ASN A 11 23.72 1.90 -16.59
C ASN A 11 23.51 0.44 -16.15
N GLN A 12 23.79 0.10 -14.89
CA GLN A 12 23.57 -1.24 -14.35
C GLN A 12 22.07 -1.57 -14.30
N GLN A 13 21.24 -0.66 -13.84
CA GLN A 13 19.79 -0.83 -13.79
C GLN A 13 19.17 -1.00 -15.17
N ARG A 14 19.72 -0.30 -16.19
CA ARG A 14 19.30 -0.47 -17.60
C ARG A 14 19.67 -1.85 -18.15
N LEU A 15 20.86 -2.35 -17.80
CA LEU A 15 21.29 -3.68 -18.21
C LEU A 15 20.43 -4.77 -17.56
N ASP A 16 20.18 -4.65 -16.25
CA ASP A 16 19.33 -5.59 -15.50
C ASP A 16 17.90 -5.59 -16.08
N LEU A 17 17.35 -4.42 -16.35
CA LEU A 17 16.04 -4.26 -16.99
C LEU A 17 16.01 -4.93 -18.38
N ALA A 18 17.02 -4.72 -19.20
CA ALA A 18 17.11 -5.36 -20.53
C ALA A 18 17.15 -6.88 -20.42
N ASN A 19 17.85 -7.43 -19.45
CA ASN A 19 17.88 -8.87 -19.18
C ASN A 19 16.51 -9.38 -18.72
N MET A 20 15.81 -8.66 -17.84
CA MET A 20 14.46 -9.00 -17.39
C MET A 20 13.43 -8.98 -18.53
N ILE A 21 13.50 -8.00 -19.42
CA ILE A 21 12.63 -7.89 -20.61
C ILE A 21 12.82 -9.13 -21.51
N LYS A 22 14.08 -9.49 -21.79
CA LYS A 22 14.40 -10.66 -22.61
C LYS A 22 13.95 -11.97 -21.97
N ALA A 23 14.12 -12.10 -20.64
CA ALA A 23 13.76 -13.32 -19.92
C ALA A 23 12.25 -13.55 -19.86
N ASN A 24 11.45 -12.48 -19.85
CA ASN A 24 9.99 -12.54 -19.69
C ASN A 24 9.21 -12.35 -21.01
N ASP A 25 9.89 -12.15 -22.12
CA ASP A 25 9.28 -11.89 -23.45
C ASP A 25 8.15 -10.86 -23.39
N THR A 26 8.41 -9.72 -22.74
CA THR A 26 7.40 -8.70 -22.46
C THR A 26 7.14 -7.83 -23.68
N THR A 27 5.87 -7.66 -24.03
CA THR A 27 5.43 -6.78 -25.14
C THR A 27 5.59 -5.31 -24.75
N ASP A 28 6.13 -4.50 -25.68
CA ASP A 28 6.24 -3.05 -25.50
C ASP A 28 5.00 -2.34 -26.05
N CYS A 29 4.22 -1.74 -25.15
CA CYS A 29 3.01 -0.96 -25.47
C CYS A 29 3.26 0.55 -25.30
N THR A 30 4.51 1.03 -25.35
CA THR A 30 4.86 2.44 -25.12
C THR A 30 4.08 3.38 -26.03
N GLU A 31 4.00 3.07 -27.33
CA GLU A 31 3.28 3.91 -28.30
C GLU A 31 1.76 3.93 -28.05
N GLU A 32 1.19 2.81 -27.63
CA GLU A 32 -0.23 2.76 -27.25
C GLU A 32 -0.53 3.65 -26.03
N ILE A 33 0.34 3.64 -25.02
CA ILE A 33 0.23 4.50 -23.84
C ILE A 33 0.33 5.97 -24.23
N ARG A 34 1.28 6.33 -25.09
CA ARG A 34 1.48 7.69 -25.59
C ARG A 34 0.29 8.20 -26.39
N ASN A 35 -0.34 7.34 -27.19
CA ASN A 35 -1.51 7.70 -27.97
C ASN A 35 -2.77 7.89 -27.11
N LYS A 36 -2.95 7.08 -26.07
CA LYS A 36 -4.14 7.13 -25.19
C LYS A 36 -4.15 8.31 -24.22
N LYS A 37 -3.00 8.76 -23.72
CA LYS A 37 -2.82 9.91 -22.79
C LYS A 37 -3.83 9.92 -21.63
N GLN A 38 -3.91 8.82 -20.91
CA GLN A 38 -4.96 8.61 -19.90
C GLN A 38 -4.65 9.19 -18.52
N SER A 39 -3.38 9.55 -18.24
CA SER A 39 -2.96 10.06 -16.93
C SER A 39 -3.75 11.28 -16.46
N VAL A 40 -4.02 12.21 -17.36
CA VAL A 40 -4.79 13.43 -17.08
C VAL A 40 -6.26 13.11 -16.84
N LEU A 41 -6.85 12.21 -17.63
CA LEU A 41 -8.24 11.79 -17.50
C LEU A 41 -8.48 11.10 -16.17
N ILE A 42 -7.61 10.15 -15.81
CA ILE A 42 -7.66 9.48 -14.49
C ILE A 42 -7.54 10.50 -13.36
N ARG A 43 -6.56 11.40 -13.45
CA ARG A 43 -6.32 12.41 -12.40
C ARG A 43 -7.51 13.34 -12.20
N ASN A 44 -8.17 13.75 -13.28
CA ASN A 44 -9.35 14.62 -13.22
C ASN A 44 -10.51 13.90 -12.52
N ASP A 45 -10.80 12.65 -12.92
CA ASP A 45 -11.87 11.88 -12.29
C ASP A 45 -11.59 11.58 -10.81
N VAL A 46 -10.33 11.29 -10.45
CA VAL A 46 -9.91 11.11 -9.05
C VAL A 46 -10.19 12.36 -8.23
N LYS A 47 -9.77 13.54 -8.72
CA LYS A 47 -10.05 14.82 -8.07
C LYS A 47 -11.55 15.07 -7.94
N GLN A 48 -12.31 14.72 -8.98
CA GLN A 48 -13.77 14.87 -9.00
C GLN A 48 -14.43 13.98 -7.95
N ILE A 49 -14.03 12.71 -7.81
CA ILE A 49 -14.57 11.84 -6.77
C ILE A 49 -14.29 12.40 -5.38
N VAL A 50 -13.06 12.85 -5.11
CA VAL A 50 -12.69 13.46 -3.82
C VAL A 50 -13.56 14.70 -3.54
N PHE A 51 -13.73 15.57 -4.52
CA PHE A 51 -14.60 16.75 -4.42
C PHE A 51 -16.05 16.36 -4.13
N LEU A 52 -16.60 15.38 -4.85
CA LEU A 52 -17.98 14.91 -4.64
C LEU A 52 -18.19 14.33 -3.25
N LYS A 53 -17.22 13.57 -2.73
CA LYS A 53 -17.26 13.03 -1.37
C LYS A 53 -17.32 14.13 -0.32
N GLN A 54 -16.57 15.21 -0.50
CA GLN A 54 -16.61 16.37 0.40
C GLN A 54 -17.93 17.12 0.29
N LYS A 55 -18.37 17.39 -0.93
CA LYS A 55 -19.59 18.16 -1.21
C LYS A 55 -20.87 17.43 -0.75
N TYR A 56 -20.94 16.13 -0.99
CA TYR A 56 -22.14 15.32 -0.72
C TYR A 56 -21.96 14.34 0.44
N GLN A 57 -21.17 14.71 1.44
CA GLN A 57 -20.86 13.86 2.59
C GLN A 57 -22.13 13.35 3.33
N ARG A 58 -23.17 14.18 3.44
CA ARG A 58 -24.44 13.78 4.06
C ARG A 58 -25.19 12.79 3.18
N LEU A 59 -25.27 13.03 1.88
CA LEU A 59 -25.94 12.14 0.92
C LEU A 59 -25.27 10.78 0.85
N ALA A 60 -23.95 10.73 0.87
CA ALA A 60 -23.18 9.48 0.87
C ALA A 60 -23.50 8.58 2.07
N LYS A 61 -23.95 9.17 3.20
CA LYS A 61 -24.37 8.43 4.40
C LYS A 61 -25.87 8.08 4.39
N SER A 62 -26.72 8.99 3.93
CA SER A 62 -28.19 8.83 3.98
C SER A 62 -28.74 8.01 2.81
N ASN A 63 -28.19 8.21 1.61
CA ASN A 63 -28.61 7.51 0.40
C ASN A 63 -27.38 7.18 -0.48
N PRO A 64 -26.63 6.09 -0.16
CA PRO A 64 -25.44 5.71 -0.90
C PRO A 64 -25.70 5.45 -2.39
N GLY A 65 -26.88 4.92 -2.75
CA GLY A 65 -27.23 4.62 -4.13
C GLY A 65 -27.35 5.87 -5.01
N GLU A 66 -27.95 6.92 -4.51
CA GLU A 66 -28.05 8.21 -5.21
C GLU A 66 -26.67 8.87 -5.33
N PHE A 67 -25.87 8.82 -4.27
CA PHE A 67 -24.49 9.28 -4.32
C PHE A 67 -23.67 8.56 -5.39
N ASP A 68 -23.81 7.22 -5.47
CA ASP A 68 -23.15 6.39 -6.48
C ASP A 68 -23.57 6.79 -7.90
N ALA A 69 -24.85 7.02 -8.12
CA ALA A 69 -25.35 7.46 -9.45
C ALA A 69 -24.75 8.81 -9.88
N ILE A 70 -24.59 9.76 -8.93
CA ILE A 70 -23.93 11.03 -9.19
C ILE A 70 -22.45 10.83 -9.53
N CYS A 71 -21.74 10.00 -8.76
CA CYS A 71 -20.33 9.71 -9.01
C CYS A 71 -20.11 9.02 -10.37
N MET A 72 -20.90 8.02 -10.71
CA MET A 72 -20.81 7.31 -12.00
C MET A 72 -21.04 8.27 -13.18
N LYS A 73 -22.00 9.18 -13.05
CA LYS A 73 -22.30 10.16 -14.09
C LYS A 73 -21.18 11.17 -14.31
N GLN A 74 -20.53 11.62 -13.22
CA GLN A 74 -19.51 12.67 -13.27
C GLN A 74 -18.09 12.13 -13.49
N CYS A 75 -17.82 10.87 -13.14
CA CYS A 75 -16.51 10.22 -13.25
C CYS A 75 -16.61 9.00 -14.19
N GLY A 76 -17.29 9.17 -15.32
CA GLY A 76 -17.61 8.09 -16.25
C GLY A 76 -16.38 7.44 -16.88
N PHE A 77 -15.30 8.20 -17.11
CA PHE A 77 -14.09 7.64 -17.69
C PHE A 77 -13.47 6.60 -16.74
N LEU A 78 -13.30 6.95 -15.47
CA LEU A 78 -12.71 6.07 -14.47
C LEU A 78 -13.64 4.88 -14.17
N PHE A 79 -14.95 5.09 -14.12
CA PHE A 79 -15.92 4.03 -13.88
C PHE A 79 -15.93 3.00 -14.99
N ASN A 80 -15.91 3.42 -16.28
CA ASN A 80 -16.01 2.51 -17.42
C ASN A 80 -14.69 1.78 -17.73
N ASN A 81 -13.55 2.44 -17.57
CA ASN A 81 -12.25 1.88 -17.97
C ASN A 81 -11.47 1.28 -16.79
N TYR A 82 -11.71 1.76 -15.55
CA TYR A 82 -10.94 1.41 -14.35
C TYR A 82 -11.85 1.22 -13.15
N THR A 83 -12.86 0.37 -13.25
CA THR A 83 -13.90 0.15 -12.24
C THR A 83 -13.33 -0.20 -10.86
N ASP A 84 -12.28 -1.03 -10.79
CA ASP A 84 -11.64 -1.39 -9.52
C ASP A 84 -10.98 -0.19 -8.86
N LEU A 85 -10.30 0.64 -9.64
CA LEU A 85 -9.68 1.87 -9.15
C LEU A 85 -10.74 2.85 -8.64
N TYR A 86 -11.83 3.03 -9.42
CA TYR A 86 -12.98 3.84 -9.02
C TYR A 86 -13.56 3.39 -7.67
N ASN A 87 -13.80 2.09 -7.49
CA ASN A 87 -14.34 1.54 -6.25
C ASN A 87 -13.38 1.72 -5.06
N LYS A 88 -12.09 1.52 -5.26
CA LYS A 88 -11.08 1.72 -4.20
C LYS A 88 -11.01 3.17 -3.74
N ILE A 89 -11.06 4.13 -4.67
CA ILE A 89 -11.07 5.57 -4.35
C ILE A 89 -12.36 5.97 -3.64
N LYS A 90 -13.50 5.49 -4.12
CA LYS A 90 -14.80 5.75 -3.50
C LYS A 90 -14.85 5.29 -2.04
N ASN A 91 -14.28 4.12 -1.76
CA ASN A 91 -14.29 3.49 -0.44
C ASN A 91 -13.12 3.88 0.47
N ASP A 92 -12.30 4.86 0.10
CA ASP A 92 -11.06 5.28 0.80
C ASP A 92 -10.05 4.15 1.04
N ASN A 93 -10.06 3.14 0.18
CA ASN A 93 -9.18 1.97 0.25
C ASN A 93 -7.91 2.14 -0.59
N LEU A 94 -7.54 3.37 -0.95
CA LEU A 94 -6.38 3.68 -1.76
C LEU A 94 -5.63 4.90 -1.23
N ASP A 95 -4.30 4.80 -1.18
CA ASP A 95 -3.44 5.94 -0.91
C ASP A 95 -3.36 6.84 -2.17
N LEU A 96 -3.99 8.01 -2.09
CA LEU A 96 -4.02 8.98 -3.19
C LEU A 96 -2.65 9.59 -3.49
N ASN A 97 -1.75 9.70 -2.49
CA ASN A 97 -0.39 10.19 -2.71
C ASN A 97 0.42 9.18 -3.53
N LEU A 98 0.23 7.90 -3.24
CA LEU A 98 0.85 6.83 -4.01
C LEU A 98 0.33 6.79 -5.44
N LEU A 99 -0.99 6.89 -5.60
CA LEU A 99 -1.62 6.97 -6.92
C LEU A 99 -1.07 8.16 -7.72
N ASP A 100 -0.93 9.34 -7.11
CA ASP A 100 -0.38 10.51 -7.79
C ASP A 100 1.07 10.29 -8.27
N LYS A 101 1.91 9.62 -7.47
CA LYS A 101 3.26 9.24 -7.88
C LYS A 101 3.23 8.33 -9.13
N PHE A 102 2.33 7.34 -9.17
CA PHE A 102 2.19 6.46 -10.33
C PHE A 102 1.65 7.20 -11.57
N LEU A 103 0.70 8.10 -11.40
CA LEU A 103 0.21 8.95 -12.48
C LEU A 103 1.28 9.92 -13.00
N ASN A 104 2.21 10.36 -12.16
CA ASN A 104 3.36 11.15 -12.61
C ASN A 104 4.33 10.32 -13.46
N ILE A 105 4.57 9.05 -13.12
CA ILE A 105 5.36 8.14 -13.95
C ILE A 105 4.65 7.86 -15.28
N LEU A 106 3.35 7.57 -15.25
CA LEU A 106 2.55 7.38 -16.46
C LEU A 106 2.61 8.62 -17.36
N LYS A 107 2.49 9.81 -16.79
CA LYS A 107 2.61 11.07 -17.53
C LYS A 107 3.97 11.21 -18.21
N LYS A 108 5.07 10.81 -17.58
CA LYS A 108 6.40 10.82 -18.19
C LYS A 108 6.52 9.84 -19.36
N ILE A 109 5.82 8.70 -19.34
CA ILE A 109 5.76 7.79 -20.49
C ILE A 109 4.98 8.45 -21.63
N GLU A 110 3.84 9.07 -21.33
CA GLU A 110 2.98 9.76 -22.29
C GLU A 110 3.68 10.94 -22.98
N ASP A 111 4.54 11.65 -22.23
CA ASP A 111 5.31 12.80 -22.72
C ASP A 111 6.61 12.39 -23.46
N GLY A 112 6.92 11.08 -23.48
CA GLY A 112 8.09 10.55 -24.18
C GLY A 112 9.39 10.59 -23.39
N GLU A 113 9.38 10.98 -22.11
CA GLU A 113 10.57 11.01 -21.26
C GLU A 113 11.04 9.60 -20.87
N LEU A 114 10.11 8.65 -20.78
CA LEU A 114 10.34 7.26 -20.42
C LEU A 114 9.68 6.32 -21.42
N ASN A 115 10.16 5.08 -21.53
CA ASN A 115 9.42 3.98 -22.14
C ASN A 115 8.61 3.20 -21.07
N GLN A 116 7.73 2.29 -21.53
CA GLN A 116 6.90 1.47 -20.65
C GLN A 116 7.73 0.66 -19.64
N HIS A 117 8.84 0.08 -20.07
CA HIS A 117 9.66 -0.80 -19.25
C HIS A 117 10.38 0.00 -18.15
N GLU A 118 10.93 1.17 -18.50
CA GLU A 118 11.55 2.07 -17.52
C GLU A 118 10.53 2.58 -16.50
N GLY A 119 9.34 2.96 -16.96
CA GLY A 119 8.24 3.36 -16.08
C GLY A 119 7.80 2.23 -15.14
N SER A 120 7.65 1.02 -15.65
CA SER A 120 7.30 -0.16 -14.85
C SER A 120 8.36 -0.48 -13.79
N TYR A 121 9.64 -0.35 -14.14
CA TYR A 121 10.75 -0.49 -13.19
C TYR A 121 10.68 0.54 -12.05
N LEU A 122 10.41 1.81 -12.38
CA LEU A 122 10.28 2.88 -11.38
C LEU A 122 9.09 2.64 -10.44
N VAL A 123 7.94 2.20 -10.98
CA VAL A 123 6.78 1.80 -10.18
C VAL A 123 7.14 0.63 -9.26
N GLY A 124 7.81 -0.40 -9.77
CA GLY A 124 8.26 -1.55 -8.99
C GLY A 124 9.22 -1.15 -7.87
N LYS A 125 10.15 -0.22 -8.13
CA LYS A 125 11.06 0.33 -7.13
C LYS A 125 10.30 1.04 -6.01
N GLN A 126 9.35 1.90 -6.34
CA GLN A 126 8.52 2.60 -5.36
C GLN A 126 7.67 1.63 -4.50
N LEU A 127 7.09 0.61 -5.13
CA LEU A 127 6.34 -0.42 -4.41
C LEU A 127 7.24 -1.22 -3.46
N LYS A 128 8.45 -1.57 -3.88
CA LYS A 128 9.44 -2.26 -3.04
C LYS A 128 9.81 -1.42 -1.81
N GLU A 129 10.09 -0.12 -1.99
CA GLU A 129 10.41 0.80 -0.90
C GLU A 129 9.26 0.87 0.11
N LEU A 130 8.01 1.04 -0.35
CA LEU A 130 6.83 1.04 0.50
C LEU A 130 6.63 -0.27 1.27
N TYR A 131 6.90 -1.40 0.61
CA TYR A 131 6.76 -2.70 1.24
C TYR A 131 7.80 -2.92 2.34
N VAL A 132 9.05 -2.53 2.08
CA VAL A 132 10.14 -2.59 3.06
C VAL A 132 9.85 -1.68 4.26
N ASP A 133 9.45 -0.43 4.02
CA ASP A 133 9.08 0.52 5.07
C ASP A 133 7.91 0.00 5.92
N SER A 134 6.92 -0.61 5.28
CA SER A 134 5.78 -1.22 5.98
C SER A 134 6.21 -2.41 6.85
N ALA A 135 7.11 -3.25 6.35
CA ALA A 135 7.66 -4.39 7.08
C ALA A 135 8.47 -3.92 8.30
N LEU A 136 9.33 -2.91 8.14
CA LEU A 136 10.12 -2.32 9.23
C LEU A 136 9.22 -1.71 10.32
N ARG A 137 8.23 -0.93 9.94
CA ARG A 137 7.25 -0.36 10.89
C ARG A 137 6.47 -1.43 11.66
N ASN A 138 6.13 -2.54 11.00
CA ASN A 138 5.46 -3.66 11.66
C ASN A 138 6.40 -4.38 12.64
N GLN A 139 7.67 -4.54 12.30
CA GLN A 139 8.69 -5.10 13.18
C GLN A 139 8.89 -4.22 14.42
N GLU A 140 9.05 -2.90 14.25
CA GLU A 140 9.16 -1.94 15.36
C GLU A 140 7.96 -1.99 16.30
N LYS A 141 6.74 -2.09 15.75
CA LYS A 141 5.51 -2.24 16.55
C LYS A 141 5.49 -3.54 17.36
N LEU A 142 5.97 -4.64 16.79
CA LEU A 142 6.07 -5.92 17.48
C LEU A 142 7.11 -5.85 18.61
N GLU A 143 8.29 -5.31 18.34
CA GLU A 143 9.34 -5.12 19.34
C GLU A 143 8.91 -4.20 20.48
N ALA A 144 8.19 -3.11 20.17
CA ALA A 144 7.62 -2.23 21.20
C ALA A 144 6.60 -2.96 22.09
N LYS A 145 5.72 -3.79 21.49
CA LYS A 145 4.77 -4.62 22.26
C LYS A 145 5.47 -5.64 23.12
N ASP A 146 6.54 -6.26 22.65
CA ASP A 146 7.31 -7.24 23.41
C ASP A 146 8.09 -6.60 24.57
N LYS A 147 8.63 -5.40 24.37
CA LYS A 147 9.23 -4.60 25.45
C LYS A 147 8.21 -4.27 26.54
N HIS A 148 7.01 -3.80 26.15
CA HIS A 148 5.93 -3.55 27.12
C HIS A 148 5.47 -4.81 27.85
N ARG A 149 5.43 -5.95 27.18
CA ARG A 149 5.05 -7.25 27.77
C ARG A 149 6.10 -7.76 28.74
N LYS A 150 7.40 -7.52 28.48
CA LYS A 150 8.50 -7.86 29.41
C LYS A 150 8.49 -6.98 30.66
N VAL A 151 8.15 -5.70 30.55
CA VAL A 151 8.06 -4.76 31.68
C VAL A 151 6.87 -5.07 32.59
N GLN A 152 5.77 -5.62 32.07
CA GLN A 152 4.60 -6.00 32.86
C GLN A 152 4.70 -7.38 33.53
N LYS A 153 5.65 -8.22 33.17
CA LYS A 153 5.96 -9.40 33.92
C LYS A 153 6.73 -8.97 35.18
N LYS A 154 6.00 -8.58 36.25
CA LYS A 154 6.57 -8.53 37.61
C LYS A 154 7.29 -9.86 37.85
N PRO A 155 8.48 -9.85 38.49
CA PRO A 155 9.11 -11.09 38.91
C PRO A 155 8.08 -11.84 39.78
N PRO A 156 7.97 -13.15 39.65
CA PRO A 156 7.05 -13.91 40.47
C PRO A 156 7.42 -13.56 41.92
N THR A 157 6.50 -12.95 42.65
CA THR A 157 6.61 -12.82 44.11
C THR A 157 6.92 -14.23 44.58
N ALA A 158 8.10 -14.40 45.14
CA ALA A 158 8.49 -15.65 45.80
C ALA A 158 7.49 -15.87 46.90
N ASN A 159 6.40 -16.57 46.64
CA ASN A 159 5.60 -17.18 47.68
C ASN A 159 6.54 -18.19 48.34
N ASN A 160 6.97 -17.87 49.54
CA ASN A 160 7.68 -18.77 50.42
C ASN A 160 6.73 -19.88 50.97
N GLU A 161 5.89 -20.42 50.10
CA GLU A 161 5.19 -21.67 50.35
C GLU A 161 6.19 -22.80 50.13
N LYS A 162 6.61 -23.42 51.23
CA LYS A 162 7.45 -24.60 51.19
C LYS A 162 6.83 -25.60 50.26
N LYS A 163 7.46 -25.80 49.09
CA LYS A 163 7.06 -26.84 48.13
C LYS A 163 7.21 -28.17 48.84
N ILE A 164 6.11 -28.72 49.32
CA ILE A 164 6.04 -30.04 49.93
C ILE A 164 6.39 -31.06 48.83
N SER A 165 7.41 -31.90 49.10
CA SER A 165 7.75 -32.98 48.16
C SER A 165 6.58 -33.96 48.07
N TYR A 166 6.39 -34.59 46.90
CA TYR A 166 5.37 -35.63 46.72
C TYR A 166 5.46 -36.76 47.77
N LYS A 167 6.66 -37.09 48.25
CA LYS A 167 6.88 -38.04 49.35
C LYS A 167 6.27 -37.56 50.64
N ASP A 168 6.46 -36.31 50.97
CA ASP A 168 5.93 -35.70 52.20
C ASP A 168 4.40 -35.56 52.15
N PHE A 169 3.84 -35.22 51.01
CA PHE A 169 2.40 -35.20 50.77
C PHE A 169 1.77 -36.59 50.93
N LYS A 170 2.43 -37.64 50.46
CA LYS A 170 1.94 -39.02 50.58
C LYS A 170 1.94 -39.53 52.04
N ILE A 171 2.94 -39.13 52.83
CA ILE A 171 3.04 -39.48 54.28
C ILE A 171 1.90 -38.79 55.04
N LEU A 172 1.63 -37.52 54.77
CA LEU A 172 0.54 -36.76 55.42
C LEU A 172 -0.84 -37.36 55.14
N ASN A 173 -1.12 -37.89 53.96
CA ASN A 173 -2.41 -38.49 53.64
C ASN A 173 -2.54 -39.96 54.04
N MET A 174 -1.48 -40.62 54.54
CA MET A 174 -1.57 -41.99 55.06
C MET A 174 -1.78 -42.07 56.60
N GLN A 175 -1.88 -40.91 57.26
CA GLN A 175 -2.09 -40.82 58.73
C GLN A 175 -3.52 -40.37 59.10
N THR A 176 -4.44 -40.31 58.11
CA THR A 176 -5.86 -40.06 58.31
C THR A 176 -6.62 -41.31 57.93
#